data_43cb92c9b2643a2b12ce02aea8e5d9b6
#
_entry.id   43cb92c9b2643a2b12ce02aea8e5d9b6
#
_cell.length_a   1.000
_cell.length_b   1.000
_cell.length_c   1.000
_cell.angle_alpha   90.00
_cell.angle_beta   90.00
_cell.angle_gamma   90.00
#
_symmetry.space_group_name_H-M   'P 1'
#
loop_
_entity.id
_entity.type
_entity.pdbx_description
1 polymer ?
#
loop_
_entity_poly.entity_id
_entity_poly.type
_entity_poly.pdbx_seq_one_letter_code
_entity_poly.pdbx_strand_id
1 'polypeptide(L)'
;MTERSILLFKYLSMGIIMLLLGCKGDVANEWQKSSVAPIKPGSTVRIRVVNATNPRLARFSPDHLRIILASAQLTVWKDFGVYVEFTDVPEIGIDRLFALIPPAIMKERMSSIYDFKSGTGDKQKLAEGINTTLTQRGTKLQDALAFAAPYLPADAHPKDLMAFSELLANVMLDRLQQWRHLNAADGAPVLDASPYNEWVYWDTLGYGNLPYDLVLTNQLITSAEYYGVDIHSAIRGGVTVGTTSYSRTGKYGAYIYFSTFPFQDNSETTRLMRGGEQYSEEDAAELAGAYLAHEIGHLLFQLGHPFGQKTCVMNPASMLRFREWFNQINSTDCQIGSRPEMTPGAIPPIFNSKWVRMAQEAK
;
A
#
# COMPACT_ATOMS: atom_id res chain seq x y z
N MET A 1 29.77 -45.01 -3.71
CA MET A 1 29.38 -43.59 -3.76
C MET A 1 30.18 -42.96 -4.88
N THR A 2 29.51 -42.54 -5.93
CA THR A 2 30.16 -42.05 -7.14
C THR A 2 30.52 -40.59 -7.01
N GLU A 3 31.61 -40.14 -7.63
CA GLU A 3 32.14 -38.76 -7.60
C GLU A 3 31.08 -37.69 -7.92
N ARG A 4 30.00 -38.05 -8.61
CA ARG A 4 28.85 -37.12 -8.88
C ARG A 4 28.08 -36.74 -7.63
N SER A 5 28.02 -37.55 -6.61
CA SER A 5 27.30 -37.25 -5.36
C SER A 5 28.05 -36.24 -4.48
N ILE A 6 29.38 -36.18 -4.60
CA ILE A 6 30.23 -35.24 -3.83
C ILE A 6 30.20 -33.83 -4.44
N LEU A 7 30.04 -33.72 -5.78
CA LEU A 7 29.91 -32.42 -6.43
C LEU A 7 28.56 -31.74 -6.13
N LEU A 8 27.47 -32.50 -6.07
CA LEU A 8 26.13 -31.94 -5.77
C LEU A 8 26.07 -31.38 -4.33
N PHE A 9 26.75 -32.02 -3.39
CA PHE A 9 26.79 -31.54 -1.99
C PHE A 9 27.64 -30.27 -1.82
N LYS A 10 28.70 -30.08 -2.62
CA LYS A 10 29.51 -28.86 -2.60
C LYS A 10 28.78 -27.63 -3.18
N TYR A 11 27.94 -27.82 -4.20
CA TYR A 11 27.16 -26.72 -4.75
C TYR A 11 25.95 -26.36 -3.91
N LEU A 12 25.35 -27.32 -3.19
CA LEU A 12 24.27 -27.03 -2.24
C LEU A 12 24.76 -26.26 -1.00
N SER A 13 25.96 -26.58 -0.50
CA SER A 13 26.51 -25.87 0.66
C SER A 13 27.04 -24.47 0.32
N MET A 14 27.53 -24.22 -0.91
CA MET A 14 27.92 -22.89 -1.36
C MET A 14 26.72 -21.99 -1.65
N GLY A 15 25.59 -22.54 -2.13
CA GLY A 15 24.35 -21.78 -2.35
C GLY A 15 23.70 -21.30 -1.04
N ILE A 16 23.76 -22.11 0.01
CA ILE A 16 23.20 -21.76 1.33
C ILE A 16 24.09 -20.75 2.07
N ILE A 17 25.41 -20.78 1.87
CA ILE A 17 26.33 -19.81 2.50
C ILE A 17 26.26 -18.44 1.81
N MET A 18 25.98 -18.36 0.50
CA MET A 18 25.75 -17.08 -0.17
C MET A 18 24.39 -16.44 0.20
N LEU A 19 23.38 -17.23 0.55
CA LEU A 19 22.09 -16.72 1.04
C LEU A 19 22.14 -16.17 2.48
N LEU A 20 23.14 -16.59 3.27
CA LEU A 20 23.30 -16.12 4.66
C LEU A 20 24.28 -14.95 4.82
N LEU A 21 25.08 -14.63 3.80
CA LEU A 21 26.02 -13.50 3.82
C LEU A 21 25.53 -12.26 3.07
N GLY A 22 24.36 -12.31 2.41
CA GLY A 22 23.81 -11.22 1.61
C GLY A 22 22.90 -10.23 2.35
N CYS A 23 22.58 -10.41 3.63
CA CYS A 23 21.60 -9.59 4.35
C CYS A 23 22.17 -8.84 5.56
N LYS A 24 23.38 -8.30 5.45
CA LYS A 24 23.88 -7.27 6.38
C LYS A 24 24.31 -6.01 5.65
N GLY A 25 23.53 -5.57 4.69
CA GLY A 25 23.58 -4.21 4.18
C GLY A 25 22.52 -3.38 4.90
N ASP A 26 22.92 -2.26 5.45
CA ASP A 26 22.04 -1.24 6.01
C ASP A 26 20.91 -0.93 5.02
N VAL A 27 19.72 -1.50 5.25
CA VAL A 27 18.53 -1.24 4.44
C VAL A 27 18.22 0.28 4.44
N ALA A 28 18.59 0.99 5.50
CA ALA A 28 18.51 2.45 5.57
C ALA A 28 19.40 3.17 4.53
N ASN A 29 20.47 2.55 4.06
CA ASN A 29 21.39 3.16 3.09
C ASN A 29 21.05 2.86 1.61
N GLU A 30 20.29 1.82 1.30
CA GLU A 30 19.87 1.56 -0.08
C GLU A 30 18.87 2.59 -0.60
N TRP A 31 18.00 3.09 0.27
CA TRP A 31 17.04 4.14 -0.08
C TRP A 31 17.69 5.50 -0.38
N GLN A 32 18.86 5.77 0.18
CA GLN A 32 19.61 7.00 -0.08
C GLN A 32 20.39 6.97 -1.41
N LYS A 33 20.51 5.83 -2.06
CA LYS A 33 21.23 5.64 -3.32
C LYS A 33 20.30 5.48 -4.53
N SER A 34 19.20 6.24 -4.57
CA SER A 34 18.37 6.26 -5.76
C SER A 34 19.20 6.78 -6.95
N SER A 35 19.36 5.93 -7.98
CA SER A 35 19.96 6.33 -9.26
C SER A 35 19.01 7.17 -10.13
N VAL A 36 17.82 7.48 -9.62
CA VAL A 36 16.82 8.29 -10.31
C VAL A 36 17.19 9.75 -10.17
N ALA A 37 17.37 10.43 -11.29
CA ALA A 37 17.60 11.86 -11.29
C ALA A 37 16.43 12.59 -10.63
N PRO A 38 16.69 13.60 -9.77
CA PRO A 38 15.63 14.38 -9.16
C PRO A 38 14.71 15.00 -10.22
N ILE A 39 13.41 14.92 -10.00
CA ILE A 39 12.43 15.59 -10.84
C ILE A 39 12.43 17.06 -10.42
N LYS A 40 12.71 17.95 -11.37
CA LYS A 40 12.77 19.40 -11.07
C LYS A 40 11.35 19.95 -10.90
N PRO A 41 11.16 20.88 -9.96
CA PRO A 41 9.93 21.65 -9.88
C PRO A 41 9.60 22.32 -11.20
N GLY A 42 8.32 22.39 -11.54
CA GLY A 42 7.84 22.89 -12.83
C GLY A 42 7.95 21.90 -13.99
N SER A 43 8.54 20.71 -13.76
CA SER A 43 8.57 19.65 -14.78
C SER A 43 7.17 19.08 -14.99
N THR A 44 6.95 18.59 -16.22
CA THR A 44 5.76 17.81 -16.57
C THR A 44 6.12 16.34 -16.67
N VAL A 45 5.36 15.49 -15.97
CA VAL A 45 5.49 14.02 -15.99
C VAL A 45 4.22 13.42 -16.58
N ARG A 46 4.37 12.55 -17.55
CA ARG A 46 3.25 11.81 -18.15
C ARG A 46 3.08 10.46 -17.46
N ILE A 47 1.86 10.17 -17.02
CA ILE A 47 1.45 8.90 -16.39
C ILE A 47 0.42 8.23 -17.30
N ARG A 48 0.70 7.01 -17.72
CA ARG A 48 -0.21 6.19 -18.53
C ARG A 48 -1.19 5.46 -17.61
N VAL A 49 -2.47 5.67 -17.84
CA VAL A 49 -3.53 5.20 -16.95
C VAL A 49 -4.40 4.16 -17.64
N VAL A 50 -4.88 3.18 -16.87
CA VAL A 50 -5.97 2.29 -17.25
C VAL A 50 -6.97 2.19 -16.09
N ASN A 51 -8.27 2.12 -16.41
CA ASN A 51 -9.34 1.83 -15.47
C ASN A 51 -9.75 0.36 -15.59
N ALA A 52 -9.34 -0.46 -14.63
CA ALA A 52 -9.60 -1.89 -14.62
C ALA A 52 -10.77 -2.19 -13.68
N THR A 53 -11.96 -2.43 -14.24
CA THR A 53 -13.20 -2.51 -13.49
C THR A 53 -13.73 -3.93 -13.34
N ASN A 54 -14.38 -4.17 -12.19
CA ASN A 54 -15.23 -5.32 -11.97
C ASN A 54 -16.70 -4.87 -12.07
N PRO A 55 -17.49 -5.43 -13.00
CA PRO A 55 -18.88 -5.02 -13.20
C PRO A 55 -19.82 -5.36 -12.01
N ARG A 56 -19.39 -6.24 -11.10
CA ARG A 56 -20.14 -6.63 -9.90
C ARG A 56 -20.07 -5.59 -8.79
N LEU A 57 -19.09 -4.67 -8.84
CA LEU A 57 -18.85 -3.65 -7.82
C LEU A 57 -19.26 -2.27 -8.32
N ALA A 58 -19.61 -1.37 -7.39
CA ALA A 58 -19.85 0.03 -7.71
C ALA A 58 -18.63 0.63 -8.42
N ARG A 59 -18.86 1.50 -9.38
CA ARG A 59 -17.79 2.17 -10.16
C ARG A 59 -18.10 3.64 -10.35
N PHE A 60 -17.08 4.44 -10.42
CA PHE A 60 -17.19 5.83 -10.80
C PHE A 60 -17.59 5.98 -12.26
N SER A 61 -18.40 6.99 -12.55
CA SER A 61 -18.69 7.41 -13.92
C SER A 61 -17.43 8.00 -14.58
N PRO A 62 -17.40 8.13 -15.92
CA PRO A 62 -16.31 8.81 -16.60
C PRO A 62 -16.08 10.24 -16.11
N ASP A 63 -17.13 10.94 -15.66
CA ASP A 63 -17.05 12.28 -15.11
C ASP A 63 -16.34 12.28 -13.75
N HIS A 64 -16.69 11.35 -12.88
CA HIS A 64 -16.02 11.18 -11.60
C HIS A 64 -14.56 10.74 -11.76
N LEU A 65 -14.23 9.91 -12.76
CA LEU A 65 -12.84 9.59 -13.07
C LEU A 65 -12.04 10.84 -13.47
N ARG A 66 -12.66 11.78 -14.20
CA ARG A 66 -12.02 13.07 -14.50
C ARG A 66 -11.77 13.90 -13.24
N ILE A 67 -12.70 13.91 -12.30
CA ILE A 67 -12.53 14.57 -11.00
C ILE A 67 -11.35 13.93 -10.23
N ILE A 68 -11.26 12.61 -10.17
CA ILE A 68 -10.13 11.90 -9.53
C ILE A 68 -8.81 12.38 -10.12
N LEU A 69 -8.67 12.34 -11.44
CA LEU A 69 -7.42 12.71 -12.09
C LEU A 69 -7.09 14.20 -11.92
N ALA A 70 -8.08 15.08 -12.01
CA ALA A 70 -7.90 16.52 -11.79
C ALA A 70 -7.50 16.83 -10.34
N SER A 71 -8.13 16.20 -9.36
CA SER A 71 -7.77 16.33 -7.94
C SER A 71 -6.35 15.83 -7.67
N ALA A 72 -5.95 14.68 -8.27
CA ALA A 72 -4.60 14.19 -8.18
C ALA A 72 -3.57 15.17 -8.77
N GLN A 73 -3.84 15.71 -9.97
CA GLN A 73 -2.98 16.72 -10.60
C GLN A 73 -2.78 17.95 -9.71
N LEU A 74 -3.90 18.46 -9.17
CA LEU A 74 -3.87 19.65 -8.31
C LEU A 74 -3.07 19.39 -7.03
N THR A 75 -3.26 18.23 -6.39
CA THR A 75 -2.57 17.87 -5.16
C THR A 75 -1.08 17.65 -5.42
N VAL A 76 -0.71 16.92 -6.48
CA VAL A 76 0.70 16.74 -6.86
C VAL A 76 1.37 18.09 -7.16
N TRP A 77 0.68 18.99 -7.86
CA TRP A 77 1.21 20.31 -8.10
C TRP A 77 1.43 21.11 -6.80
N LYS A 78 0.43 21.12 -5.92
CA LYS A 78 0.50 21.84 -4.64
C LYS A 78 1.62 21.31 -3.73
N ASP A 79 1.73 20.00 -3.62
CA ASP A 79 2.62 19.36 -2.64
C ASP A 79 4.03 19.10 -3.19
N PHE A 80 4.16 18.81 -4.48
CA PHE A 80 5.44 18.43 -5.08
C PHE A 80 5.98 19.43 -6.14
N GLY A 81 5.15 20.38 -6.56
CA GLY A 81 5.55 21.37 -7.57
C GLY A 81 5.76 20.78 -8.96
N VAL A 82 5.18 19.63 -9.26
CA VAL A 82 5.30 18.90 -10.52
C VAL A 82 3.95 18.81 -11.21
N TYR A 83 3.94 19.07 -12.52
CA TYR A 83 2.76 18.86 -13.35
C TYR A 83 2.66 17.39 -13.77
N VAL A 84 1.51 16.79 -13.57
CA VAL A 84 1.22 15.44 -14.05
C VAL A 84 0.22 15.53 -15.20
N GLU A 85 0.54 14.88 -16.32
CA GLU A 85 -0.38 14.65 -17.43
C GLU A 85 -0.80 13.19 -17.44
N PHE A 86 -2.08 12.93 -17.29
CA PHE A 86 -2.63 11.59 -17.47
C PHE A 86 -3.00 11.36 -18.93
N THR A 87 -2.69 10.16 -19.43
CA THR A 87 -3.13 9.75 -20.77
C THR A 87 -4.63 9.48 -20.81
N ASP A 88 -5.16 9.26 -22.02
CA ASP A 88 -6.49 8.69 -22.16
C ASP A 88 -6.62 7.43 -21.31
N VAL A 89 -7.75 7.30 -20.61
CA VAL A 89 -7.99 6.25 -19.63
C VAL A 89 -8.90 5.19 -20.25
N PRO A 90 -8.35 4.16 -20.92
CA PRO A 90 -9.15 3.05 -21.42
C PRO A 90 -9.75 2.26 -20.26
N GLU A 91 -10.97 1.76 -20.44
CA GLU A 91 -11.60 0.84 -19.52
C GLU A 91 -11.39 -0.59 -19.99
N ILE A 92 -11.00 -1.46 -19.06
CA ILE A 92 -10.83 -2.91 -19.28
C ILE A 92 -11.49 -3.69 -18.14
N GLY A 93 -11.89 -4.92 -18.40
CA GLY A 93 -12.30 -5.82 -17.33
C GLY A 93 -11.09 -6.25 -16.48
N ILE A 94 -11.20 -6.20 -15.18
CA ILE A 94 -10.11 -6.59 -14.26
C ILE A 94 -9.69 -8.06 -14.44
N ASP A 95 -10.63 -8.92 -14.80
CA ASP A 95 -10.41 -10.35 -15.11
C ASP A 95 -9.41 -10.55 -16.24
N ARG A 96 -9.35 -9.64 -17.21
CA ARG A 96 -8.34 -9.67 -18.27
C ARG A 96 -6.92 -9.49 -17.73
N LEU A 97 -6.75 -8.70 -16.69
CA LEU A 97 -5.45 -8.55 -16.02
C LEU A 97 -5.08 -9.82 -15.25
N PHE A 98 -6.01 -10.40 -14.50
CA PHE A 98 -5.77 -11.63 -13.76
C PHE A 98 -5.50 -12.84 -14.64
N ALA A 99 -6.09 -12.88 -15.84
CA ALA A 99 -5.83 -13.92 -16.83
C ALA A 99 -4.38 -13.93 -17.36
N LEU A 100 -3.62 -12.87 -17.14
CA LEU A 100 -2.20 -12.80 -17.50
C LEU A 100 -1.31 -13.61 -16.54
N ILE A 101 -1.80 -13.89 -15.33
CA ILE A 101 -1.02 -14.58 -14.31
C ILE A 101 -1.11 -16.10 -14.58
N PRO A 102 0.04 -16.79 -14.73
CA PRO A 102 0.05 -18.23 -14.87
C PRO A 102 -0.67 -18.92 -13.69
N PRO A 103 -1.51 -19.95 -13.93
CA PRO A 103 -2.28 -20.61 -12.86
C PRO A 103 -1.43 -21.13 -11.69
N ALA A 104 -0.21 -21.59 -11.98
CA ALA A 104 0.72 -22.06 -10.94
C ALA A 104 1.16 -20.92 -10.01
N ILE A 105 1.41 -19.73 -10.57
CA ILE A 105 1.78 -18.53 -9.79
C ILE A 105 0.58 -18.04 -8.98
N MET A 106 -0.62 -18.01 -9.59
CA MET A 106 -1.84 -17.66 -8.85
C MET A 106 -2.03 -18.56 -7.64
N LYS A 107 -1.87 -19.89 -7.82
CA LYS A 107 -1.96 -20.86 -6.73
C LYS A 107 -0.92 -20.63 -5.65
N GLU A 108 0.33 -20.34 -6.02
CA GLU A 108 1.42 -20.02 -5.10
C GLU A 108 1.08 -18.78 -4.27
N ARG A 109 0.64 -17.69 -4.93
CA ARG A 109 0.24 -16.45 -4.24
C ARG A 109 -0.88 -16.70 -3.25
N MET A 110 -1.92 -17.41 -3.68
CA MET A 110 -3.05 -17.75 -2.82
C MET A 110 -2.67 -18.61 -1.62
N SER A 111 -1.61 -19.40 -1.69
CA SER A 111 -1.12 -20.20 -0.56
C SER A 111 -0.25 -19.43 0.44
N SER A 112 0.20 -18.23 0.06
CA SER A 112 1.08 -17.38 0.89
C SER A 112 0.34 -16.30 1.68
N ILE A 113 -0.97 -16.41 1.79
CA ILE A 113 -1.83 -15.45 2.47
C ILE A 113 -2.73 -16.13 3.51
N TYR A 114 -3.23 -15.32 4.45
CA TYR A 114 -4.41 -15.68 5.21
C TYR A 114 -5.65 -15.64 4.30
N ASP A 115 -6.40 -16.72 4.21
CA ASP A 115 -7.58 -16.76 3.35
C ASP A 115 -8.76 -16.01 3.98
N PHE A 116 -9.03 -14.86 3.45
CA PHE A 116 -10.14 -14.02 3.90
C PHE A 116 -11.50 -14.64 3.66
N LYS A 117 -11.69 -15.39 2.58
CA LYS A 117 -12.97 -15.96 2.21
C LYS A 117 -13.42 -17.00 3.22
N SER A 118 -12.54 -17.94 3.47
CA SER A 118 -12.83 -19.00 4.46
C SER A 118 -12.62 -18.52 5.89
N GLY A 119 -11.85 -17.44 6.11
CA GLY A 119 -11.42 -17.00 7.42
C GLY A 119 -10.41 -17.96 8.05
N THR A 120 -9.65 -18.67 7.21
CA THR A 120 -8.66 -19.66 7.64
C THR A 120 -7.26 -19.26 7.22
N GLY A 121 -6.28 -19.67 8.02
CA GLY A 121 -4.88 -19.39 7.74
C GLY A 121 -4.04 -19.49 9.01
N ASP A 122 -2.77 -19.24 8.86
CA ASP A 122 -1.80 -19.30 9.93
C ASP A 122 -1.64 -17.92 10.58
N LYS A 123 -2.31 -17.68 11.70
CA LYS A 123 -2.23 -16.43 12.46
C LYS A 123 -0.83 -16.15 12.96
N GLN A 124 -0.09 -17.18 13.32
CA GLN A 124 1.27 -17.04 13.82
C GLN A 124 2.19 -16.53 12.69
N LYS A 125 2.10 -17.10 11.50
CA LYS A 125 2.85 -16.61 10.33
C LYS A 125 2.49 -15.16 9.98
N LEU A 126 1.22 -14.78 10.12
CA LEU A 126 0.82 -13.39 9.88
C LEU A 126 1.51 -12.44 10.88
N ALA A 127 1.50 -12.79 12.16
CA ALA A 127 2.19 -12.02 13.20
C ALA A 127 3.71 -11.97 12.98
N GLU A 128 4.32 -13.09 12.60
CA GLU A 128 5.74 -13.17 12.24
C GLU A 128 6.07 -12.29 11.03
N GLY A 129 5.19 -12.26 10.02
CA GLY A 129 5.32 -11.38 8.85
C GLY A 129 5.31 -9.90 9.23
N ILE A 130 4.38 -9.48 10.08
CA ILE A 130 4.30 -8.12 10.63
C ILE A 130 5.59 -7.80 11.41
N ASN A 131 6.00 -8.70 12.31
CA ASN A 131 7.22 -8.53 13.11
C ASN A 131 8.47 -8.40 12.25
N THR A 132 8.58 -9.22 11.21
CA THR A 132 9.69 -9.17 10.25
C THR A 132 9.74 -7.81 9.56
N THR A 133 8.60 -7.33 9.09
CA THR A 133 8.49 -6.00 8.45
C THR A 133 8.95 -4.89 9.40
N LEU A 134 8.44 -4.86 10.63
CA LEU A 134 8.80 -3.86 11.62
C LEU A 134 10.29 -3.92 11.99
N THR A 135 10.83 -5.12 12.16
CA THR A 135 12.23 -5.34 12.55
C THR A 135 13.20 -4.95 11.42
N GLN A 136 12.93 -5.35 10.19
CA GLN A 136 13.76 -4.99 9.03
C GLN A 136 13.85 -3.48 8.82
N ARG A 137 12.81 -2.78 9.23
CA ARG A 137 12.71 -1.33 9.15
C ARG A 137 13.26 -0.59 10.37
N GLY A 138 13.81 -1.32 11.34
CA GLY A 138 14.37 -0.74 12.56
C GLY A 138 13.33 -0.07 13.46
N THR A 139 12.06 -0.45 13.36
CA THR A 139 10.97 0.12 14.14
C THR A 139 11.16 -0.17 15.61
N LYS A 140 11.04 0.84 16.46
CA LYS A 140 11.05 0.66 17.91
C LYS A 140 9.62 0.41 18.41
N LEU A 141 9.49 -0.46 19.41
CA LEU A 141 8.18 -0.77 20.00
C LEU A 141 7.41 0.49 20.44
N GLN A 142 8.09 1.46 21.06
CA GLN A 142 7.47 2.70 21.51
C GLN A 142 6.88 3.51 20.35
N ASP A 143 7.57 3.57 19.21
CA ASP A 143 7.11 4.32 18.04
C ASP A 143 5.90 3.62 17.39
N ALA A 144 5.95 2.28 17.30
CA ALA A 144 4.84 1.48 16.79
C ALA A 144 3.59 1.60 17.69
N LEU A 145 3.77 1.53 19.00
CA LEU A 145 2.70 1.73 19.97
C LEU A 145 2.11 3.13 19.90
N ALA A 146 2.94 4.18 19.82
CA ALA A 146 2.46 5.56 19.73
C ALA A 146 1.55 5.77 18.51
N PHE A 147 1.91 5.14 17.37
CA PHE A 147 1.08 5.19 16.17
C PHE A 147 -0.22 4.38 16.31
N ALA A 148 -0.12 3.16 16.82
CA ALA A 148 -1.23 2.21 16.85
C ALA A 148 -2.17 2.39 18.05
N ALA A 149 -1.76 3.08 19.11
CA ALA A 149 -2.50 3.21 20.37
C ALA A 149 -4.00 3.54 20.21
N PRO A 150 -4.42 4.46 19.32
CA PRO A 150 -5.85 4.76 19.13
C PRO A 150 -6.69 3.59 18.60
N TYR A 151 -6.03 2.54 18.10
CA TYR A 151 -6.64 1.42 17.40
C TYR A 151 -6.49 0.08 18.11
N LEU A 152 -5.76 0.06 19.22
CA LEU A 152 -5.53 -1.11 20.04
C LEU A 152 -6.51 -1.14 21.22
N PRO A 153 -6.76 -2.31 21.82
CA PRO A 153 -7.45 -2.40 23.11
C PRO A 153 -6.75 -1.53 24.16
N ALA A 154 -7.53 -0.83 25.00
CA ALA A 154 -7.01 0.13 25.98
C ALA A 154 -6.08 -0.49 27.04
N ASP A 155 -6.22 -1.77 27.29
CA ASP A 155 -5.45 -2.57 28.23
C ASP A 155 -4.26 -3.31 27.58
N ALA A 156 -3.98 -3.02 26.32
CA ALA A 156 -2.93 -3.68 25.58
C ALA A 156 -1.53 -3.15 25.96
N HIS A 157 -0.72 -4.00 26.58
CA HIS A 157 0.66 -3.70 26.99
C HIS A 157 1.64 -4.74 26.46
N PRO A 158 1.91 -4.78 25.14
CA PRO A 158 2.87 -5.71 24.58
C PRO A 158 4.29 -5.41 25.09
N LYS A 159 5.01 -6.46 25.50
CA LYS A 159 6.36 -6.36 26.08
C LYS A 159 7.49 -6.17 25.07
N ASP A 160 7.27 -6.58 23.83
CA ASP A 160 8.21 -6.54 22.74
C ASP A 160 7.49 -6.43 21.37
N LEU A 161 8.28 -6.30 20.28
CA LEU A 161 7.72 -6.18 18.92
C LEU A 161 6.96 -7.43 18.47
N MET A 162 7.34 -8.62 18.94
CA MET A 162 6.62 -9.84 18.58
C MET A 162 5.22 -9.86 19.23
N ALA A 163 5.15 -9.59 20.53
CA ALA A 163 3.87 -9.48 21.23
C ALA A 163 2.98 -8.36 20.65
N PHE A 164 3.59 -7.25 20.23
CA PHE A 164 2.88 -6.19 19.51
C PHE A 164 2.34 -6.68 18.17
N SER A 165 3.13 -7.46 17.42
CA SER A 165 2.73 -8.00 16.11
C SER A 165 1.62 -9.04 16.23
N GLU A 166 1.63 -9.87 17.27
CA GLU A 166 0.54 -10.80 17.59
C GLU A 166 -0.77 -10.05 17.89
N LEU A 167 -0.67 -9.00 18.70
CA LEU A 167 -1.81 -8.13 19.00
C LEU A 167 -2.34 -7.48 17.74
N LEU A 168 -1.46 -6.93 16.91
CA LEU A 168 -1.84 -6.27 15.67
C LEU A 168 -2.46 -7.24 14.65
N ALA A 169 -1.95 -8.48 14.58
CA ALA A 169 -2.55 -9.53 13.75
C ALA A 169 -3.98 -9.87 14.21
N ASN A 170 -4.23 -9.93 15.53
CA ASN A 170 -5.58 -10.13 16.05
C ASN A 170 -6.49 -8.97 15.68
N VAL A 171 -6.07 -7.72 15.90
CA VAL A 171 -6.83 -6.52 15.48
C VAL A 171 -7.13 -6.54 13.98
N MET A 172 -6.16 -6.92 13.18
CA MET A 172 -6.32 -7.05 11.73
C MET A 172 -7.40 -8.08 11.39
N LEU A 173 -7.33 -9.27 11.98
CA LEU A 173 -8.27 -10.36 11.70
C LEU A 173 -9.67 -10.04 12.18
N ASP A 174 -9.83 -9.41 13.34
CA ASP A 174 -11.13 -9.00 13.85
C ASP A 174 -11.82 -7.98 12.93
N ARG A 175 -11.06 -7.01 12.42
CA ARG A 175 -11.57 -6.04 11.44
C ARG A 175 -11.85 -6.66 10.09
N LEU A 176 -11.01 -7.61 9.68
CA LEU A 176 -11.18 -8.35 8.46
C LEU A 176 -12.52 -9.11 8.42
N GLN A 177 -12.97 -9.65 9.56
CA GLN A 177 -14.28 -10.30 9.65
C GLN A 177 -15.41 -9.37 9.20
N GLN A 178 -15.29 -8.07 9.41
CA GLN A 178 -16.29 -7.10 9.00
C GLN A 178 -16.39 -6.98 7.48
N TRP A 179 -15.28 -7.09 6.77
CA TRP A 179 -15.25 -7.07 5.31
C TRP A 179 -15.93 -8.28 4.66
N ARG A 180 -16.02 -9.39 5.38
CA ARG A 180 -16.71 -10.61 4.91
C ARG A 180 -18.23 -10.44 4.78
N HIS A 181 -18.79 -9.45 5.45
CA HIS A 181 -20.23 -9.17 5.42
C HIS A 181 -20.65 -8.20 4.30
N LEU A 182 -19.69 -7.66 3.57
CA LEU A 182 -20.00 -6.78 2.44
C LEU A 182 -20.50 -7.59 1.25
N ASN A 183 -21.59 -7.11 0.64
CA ASN A 183 -22.14 -7.69 -0.57
C ASN A 183 -21.90 -6.78 -1.77
N ALA A 184 -21.56 -7.38 -2.91
CA ALA A 184 -21.54 -6.75 -4.21
C ALA A 184 -22.99 -6.44 -4.68
N ALA A 185 -23.13 -5.71 -5.79
CA ALA A 185 -24.43 -5.33 -6.33
C ALA A 185 -25.33 -6.54 -6.70
N ASP A 186 -24.74 -7.68 -7.00
CA ASP A 186 -25.43 -8.93 -7.28
C ASP A 186 -25.82 -9.74 -6.01
N GLY A 187 -25.54 -9.18 -4.83
CA GLY A 187 -25.85 -9.80 -3.53
C GLY A 187 -24.82 -10.85 -3.06
N ALA A 188 -23.83 -11.20 -3.88
CA ALA A 188 -22.77 -12.11 -3.44
C ALA A 188 -21.74 -11.38 -2.55
N PRO A 189 -21.00 -12.09 -1.69
CA PRO A 189 -19.94 -11.47 -0.89
C PRO A 189 -18.94 -10.69 -1.75
N VAL A 190 -18.59 -9.48 -1.31
CA VAL A 190 -17.59 -8.65 -2.02
C VAL A 190 -16.27 -9.39 -2.18
N LEU A 191 -15.86 -10.14 -1.17
CA LEU A 191 -14.64 -10.93 -1.24
C LEU A 191 -14.67 -12.03 -2.32
N ASP A 192 -15.85 -12.46 -2.78
CA ASP A 192 -15.96 -13.40 -3.91
C ASP A 192 -15.80 -12.73 -5.27
N ALA A 193 -15.93 -11.42 -5.31
CA ALA A 193 -15.70 -10.62 -6.51
C ALA A 193 -14.24 -10.17 -6.64
N SER A 194 -13.46 -10.27 -5.57
CA SER A 194 -12.11 -9.72 -5.51
C SER A 194 -11.07 -10.80 -5.20
N PRO A 195 -10.02 -10.92 -5.99
CA PRO A 195 -8.77 -11.55 -5.53
C PRO A 195 -8.16 -10.64 -4.45
N TYR A 196 -7.57 -11.23 -3.46
CA TYR A 196 -7.45 -10.61 -2.15
C TYR A 196 -6.12 -9.96 -1.88
N ASN A 197 -5.12 -10.39 -2.56
CA ASN A 197 -3.74 -10.20 -2.21
C ASN A 197 -3.16 -9.15 -3.15
N GLU A 198 -2.57 -8.09 -2.63
CA GLU A 198 -1.94 -7.07 -3.46
C GLU A 198 -0.82 -7.63 -4.36
N TRP A 199 -0.19 -8.74 -3.97
CA TRP A 199 0.82 -9.41 -4.79
C TRP A 199 0.24 -10.00 -6.08
N VAL A 200 -1.03 -10.40 -6.07
CA VAL A 200 -1.73 -10.81 -7.28
C VAL A 200 -1.82 -9.64 -8.26
N TYR A 201 -2.10 -8.45 -7.75
CA TYR A 201 -2.12 -7.25 -8.59
C TYR A 201 -0.74 -6.92 -9.16
N TRP A 202 0.32 -7.04 -8.36
CA TRP A 202 1.68 -6.86 -8.84
C TRP A 202 2.06 -7.87 -9.93
N ASP A 203 1.68 -9.12 -9.77
CA ASP A 203 1.96 -10.15 -10.76
C ASP A 203 1.27 -9.89 -12.11
N THR A 204 0.10 -9.25 -12.16
CA THR A 204 -0.54 -8.87 -13.44
C THR A 204 0.39 -8.00 -14.29
N LEU A 205 1.10 -7.09 -13.68
CA LEU A 205 2.02 -6.18 -14.36
C LEU A 205 3.34 -6.88 -14.72
N GLY A 206 3.83 -7.75 -13.85
CA GLY A 206 5.06 -8.52 -14.07
C GLY A 206 4.94 -9.55 -15.20
N TYR A 207 3.78 -10.16 -15.37
CA TYR A 207 3.53 -11.14 -16.42
C TYR A 207 2.95 -10.53 -17.70
N GLY A 208 2.21 -9.43 -17.58
CA GLY A 208 1.50 -8.83 -18.70
C GLY A 208 2.32 -7.87 -19.54
N ASN A 209 3.47 -7.39 -19.06
CA ASN A 209 4.23 -6.31 -19.71
C ASN A 209 3.33 -5.14 -20.14
N LEU A 210 2.46 -4.71 -19.24
CA LEU A 210 1.42 -3.74 -19.53
C LEU A 210 2.01 -2.33 -19.74
N PRO A 211 1.49 -1.56 -20.70
CA PRO A 211 2.01 -0.24 -21.01
C PRO A 211 1.45 0.85 -20.08
N TYR A 212 1.12 0.52 -18.84
CA TYR A 212 0.51 1.43 -17.87
C TYR A 212 1.43 1.69 -16.69
N ASP A 213 1.36 2.91 -16.15
CA ASP A 213 2.05 3.34 -14.95
C ASP A 213 1.08 3.39 -13.75
N LEU A 214 -0.21 3.56 -14.03
CA LEU A 214 -1.29 3.61 -13.05
C LEU A 214 -2.45 2.72 -13.48
N VAL A 215 -2.85 1.80 -12.63
CA VAL A 215 -4.06 1.01 -12.74
C VAL A 215 -5.05 1.46 -11.66
N LEU A 216 -6.11 2.15 -12.08
CA LEU A 216 -7.27 2.41 -11.22
C LEU A 216 -8.17 1.18 -11.23
N THR A 217 -8.75 0.83 -10.09
CA THR A 217 -9.69 -0.29 -10.00
C THR A 217 -10.74 -0.05 -8.92
N ASN A 218 -11.94 -0.57 -9.14
CA ASN A 218 -13.00 -0.60 -8.12
C ASN A 218 -12.96 -1.86 -7.24
N GLN A 219 -11.90 -2.66 -7.32
CA GLN A 219 -11.70 -3.83 -6.47
C GLN A 219 -11.30 -3.43 -5.05
N LEU A 220 -11.78 -4.18 -4.07
CA LEU A 220 -11.21 -4.15 -2.74
C LEU A 220 -9.84 -4.85 -2.79
N ILE A 221 -8.78 -4.11 -2.54
CA ILE A 221 -7.42 -4.66 -2.41
C ILE A 221 -7.16 -4.91 -0.94
N THR A 222 -6.62 -6.08 -0.63
CA THR A 222 -6.31 -6.47 0.73
C THR A 222 -4.87 -6.97 0.85
N SER A 223 -4.26 -6.74 1.99
CA SER A 223 -2.91 -7.17 2.34
C SER A 223 -3.02 -8.11 3.53
N ALA A 224 -2.88 -9.41 3.27
CA ALA A 224 -2.88 -10.47 4.28
C ALA A 224 -1.83 -11.55 3.99
N GLU A 225 -0.81 -11.12 3.33
CA GLU A 225 0.38 -11.92 3.07
C GLU A 225 1.07 -12.24 4.38
N TYR A 226 1.67 -13.43 4.45
CA TYR A 226 2.54 -13.78 5.57
C TYR A 226 3.88 -13.03 5.55
N TYR A 227 4.07 -12.14 4.57
CA TYR A 227 5.26 -11.31 4.41
C TYR A 227 4.85 -9.92 3.95
N GLY A 228 5.31 -8.89 4.63
CA GLY A 228 5.22 -7.53 4.12
C GLY A 228 3.98 -6.72 4.52
N VAL A 229 3.19 -7.16 5.48
CA VAL A 229 2.04 -6.38 5.96
C VAL A 229 2.49 -5.13 6.70
N ASP A 230 2.07 -3.98 6.22
CA ASP A 230 2.33 -2.71 6.87
C ASP A 230 1.36 -2.46 8.03
N ILE A 231 1.84 -1.76 9.07
CA ILE A 231 1.07 -1.47 10.28
C ILE A 231 -0.25 -0.73 9.99
N HIS A 232 -0.25 0.23 9.06
CA HIS A 232 -1.46 0.97 8.71
C HIS A 232 -2.48 0.09 7.95
N SER A 233 -2.02 -0.84 7.11
CA SER A 233 -2.88 -1.83 6.46
C SER A 233 -3.45 -2.82 7.49
N ALA A 234 -2.63 -3.30 8.42
CA ALA A 234 -3.10 -4.19 9.49
C ALA A 234 -4.18 -3.51 10.36
N ILE A 235 -3.98 -2.25 10.74
CA ILE A 235 -4.99 -1.47 11.48
C ILE A 235 -6.31 -1.37 10.71
N ARG A 236 -6.30 -1.33 9.38
CA ARG A 236 -7.49 -1.28 8.53
C ARG A 236 -8.14 -2.65 8.28
N GLY A 237 -7.71 -3.70 8.93
CA GLY A 237 -8.17 -5.06 8.64
C GLY A 237 -7.59 -5.59 7.32
N GLY A 238 -6.37 -5.20 6.98
CA GLY A 238 -5.71 -5.60 5.75
C GLY A 238 -6.13 -4.82 4.50
N VAL A 239 -6.96 -3.78 4.63
CA VAL A 239 -7.38 -3.00 3.45
C VAL A 239 -6.27 -2.08 2.97
N THR A 240 -5.91 -2.26 1.72
CA THR A 240 -4.95 -1.42 1.00
C THR A 240 -5.70 -0.52 0.02
N VAL A 241 -5.40 0.77 0.07
CA VAL A 241 -6.00 1.78 -0.84
C VAL A 241 -5.20 1.87 -2.12
N GLY A 242 -3.88 1.90 -2.00
CA GLY A 242 -2.96 1.88 -3.10
C GLY A 242 -1.71 1.07 -2.76
N THR A 243 -1.03 0.63 -3.79
CA THR A 243 0.26 -0.03 -3.68
C THR A 243 1.14 0.40 -4.83
N THR A 244 2.38 0.79 -4.52
CA THR A 244 3.30 1.38 -5.49
C THR A 244 4.61 0.60 -5.54
N SER A 245 5.01 0.22 -6.76
CA SER A 245 6.35 -0.23 -7.05
C SER A 245 7.10 0.87 -7.80
N TYR A 246 8.25 1.26 -7.31
CA TYR A 246 9.11 2.26 -7.95
C TYR A 246 10.41 1.69 -8.52
N SER A 247 10.56 0.37 -8.52
CA SER A 247 11.71 -0.30 -9.11
C SER A 247 11.61 -0.32 -10.63
N ARG A 248 12.42 0.48 -11.30
CA ARG A 248 12.48 0.49 -12.78
C ARG A 248 13.26 -0.69 -13.36
N THR A 249 13.99 -1.41 -12.54
CA THR A 249 14.84 -2.55 -12.95
C THR A 249 14.35 -3.89 -12.41
N GLY A 250 13.34 -3.88 -11.57
CA GLY A 250 12.77 -5.09 -10.99
C GLY A 250 11.78 -5.79 -11.93
N LYS A 251 11.39 -7.00 -11.56
CA LYS A 251 10.41 -7.82 -12.27
C LYS A 251 9.11 -7.09 -12.58
N TYR A 252 8.67 -6.22 -11.67
CA TYR A 252 7.37 -5.56 -11.74
C TYR A 252 7.41 -4.14 -12.36
N GLY A 253 8.59 -3.56 -12.55
CA GLY A 253 8.70 -2.18 -13.05
C GLY A 253 8.22 -1.12 -12.02
N ALA A 254 7.98 0.11 -12.51
CA ALA A 254 7.47 1.22 -11.70
C ALA A 254 6.01 1.47 -12.05
N TYR A 255 5.11 1.31 -11.08
CA TYR A 255 3.66 1.45 -11.29
C TYR A 255 2.90 1.67 -9.98
N ILE A 256 1.64 2.07 -10.12
CA ILE A 256 0.66 2.18 -9.04
C ILE A 256 -0.53 1.27 -9.34
N TYR A 257 -0.98 0.51 -8.36
CA TYR A 257 -2.35 0.00 -8.28
C TYR A 257 -3.12 0.82 -7.25
N PHE A 258 -4.27 1.37 -7.65
CA PHE A 258 -5.08 2.22 -6.79
C PHE A 258 -6.53 1.76 -6.76
N SER A 259 -7.02 1.45 -5.57
CA SER A 259 -8.40 1.02 -5.33
C SER A 259 -9.31 2.23 -5.06
N THR A 260 -10.35 2.37 -5.86
CA THR A 260 -11.41 3.34 -5.60
C THR A 260 -12.50 2.81 -4.67
N PHE A 261 -12.50 1.50 -4.38
CA PHE A 261 -13.49 0.86 -3.52
C PHE A 261 -13.65 1.54 -2.14
N PRO A 262 -12.57 1.84 -1.39
CA PRO A 262 -12.70 2.45 -0.06
C PRO A 262 -13.32 3.84 -0.07
N PHE A 263 -13.42 4.49 -1.22
CA PHE A 263 -14.05 5.81 -1.37
C PHE A 263 -15.51 5.71 -1.77
N GLN A 264 -15.87 4.73 -2.61
CA GLN A 264 -17.21 4.57 -3.17
C GLN A 264 -18.16 3.81 -2.24
N ASP A 265 -17.66 2.81 -1.52
CA ASP A 265 -18.49 1.97 -0.68
C ASP A 265 -18.99 2.75 0.55
N ASN A 266 -20.31 2.85 0.69
CA ASN A 266 -21.00 3.50 1.80
C ASN A 266 -21.70 2.50 2.73
N SER A 267 -21.28 1.23 2.72
CA SER A 267 -21.72 0.23 3.69
C SER A 267 -21.43 0.65 5.13
N GLU A 268 -22.12 0.07 6.09
CA GLU A 268 -21.91 0.35 7.50
C GLU A 268 -20.46 0.10 7.92
N THR A 269 -19.85 -0.99 7.47
CA THR A 269 -18.44 -1.33 7.76
C THR A 269 -17.50 -0.22 7.29
N THR A 270 -17.63 0.24 6.06
CA THR A 270 -16.79 1.31 5.51
C THR A 270 -17.02 2.63 6.22
N ARG A 271 -18.28 2.98 6.51
CA ARG A 271 -18.61 4.19 7.28
C ARG A 271 -18.02 4.18 8.68
N LEU A 272 -18.08 3.06 9.39
CA LEU A 272 -17.44 2.93 10.71
C LEU A 272 -15.93 3.19 10.64
N MET A 273 -15.26 2.67 9.62
CA MET A 273 -13.83 2.93 9.41
C MET A 273 -13.51 4.37 8.99
N ARG A 274 -14.49 5.09 8.44
CA ARG A 274 -14.41 6.54 8.15
C ARG A 274 -14.76 7.44 9.35
N GLY A 275 -15.07 6.86 10.50
CA GLY A 275 -15.54 7.61 11.67
C GLY A 275 -17.01 8.02 11.58
N GLY A 276 -17.83 7.29 10.81
CA GLY A 276 -19.26 7.52 10.60
C GLY A 276 -19.60 8.29 9.32
N GLU A 277 -18.60 8.79 8.60
CA GLU A 277 -18.83 9.61 7.40
C GLU A 277 -19.34 8.79 6.21
N GLN A 278 -20.28 9.39 5.50
CA GLN A 278 -20.74 8.97 4.18
C GLN A 278 -20.28 10.01 3.15
N TYR A 279 -19.77 9.55 2.02
CA TYR A 279 -19.36 10.44 0.93
C TYR A 279 -20.41 10.48 -0.17
N SER A 280 -20.64 11.66 -0.75
CA SER A 280 -21.23 11.75 -2.08
C SER A 280 -20.27 11.18 -3.12
N GLU A 281 -20.75 10.89 -4.32
CA GLU A 281 -19.86 10.40 -5.39
C GLU A 281 -18.81 11.44 -5.77
N GLU A 282 -19.16 12.72 -5.75
CA GLU A 282 -18.26 13.82 -6.05
C GLU A 282 -17.18 13.97 -4.97
N ASP A 283 -17.57 13.99 -3.68
CA ASP A 283 -16.62 13.99 -2.56
C ASP A 283 -15.69 12.78 -2.61
N ALA A 284 -16.25 11.60 -2.89
CA ALA A 284 -15.48 10.37 -2.99
C ALA A 284 -14.44 10.44 -4.11
N ALA A 285 -14.80 11.02 -5.26
CA ALA A 285 -13.89 11.21 -6.38
C ALA A 285 -12.79 12.23 -6.06
N GLU A 286 -13.13 13.36 -5.44
CA GLU A 286 -12.14 14.38 -5.02
C GLU A 286 -11.13 13.79 -4.02
N LEU A 287 -11.62 13.12 -2.97
CA LEU A 287 -10.78 12.50 -1.95
C LEU A 287 -9.91 11.37 -2.51
N ALA A 288 -10.46 10.56 -3.42
CA ALA A 288 -9.71 9.52 -4.10
C ALA A 288 -8.56 10.10 -4.92
N GLY A 289 -8.81 11.20 -5.64
CA GLY A 289 -7.79 11.90 -6.41
C GLY A 289 -6.70 12.51 -5.52
N ALA A 290 -7.08 13.18 -4.44
CA ALA A 290 -6.11 13.70 -3.48
C ALA A 290 -5.25 12.59 -2.88
N TYR A 291 -5.84 11.44 -2.55
CA TYR A 291 -5.10 10.30 -2.01
C TYR A 291 -4.26 9.57 -3.08
N LEU A 292 -4.65 9.62 -4.35
CA LEU A 292 -3.82 9.15 -5.46
C LEU A 292 -2.51 9.94 -5.56
N ALA A 293 -2.49 11.23 -5.19
CA ALA A 293 -1.25 12.00 -5.12
C ALA A 293 -0.25 11.44 -4.10
N HIS A 294 -0.70 10.81 -3.02
CA HIS A 294 0.14 10.07 -2.09
C HIS A 294 0.90 8.92 -2.80
N GLU A 295 0.20 8.12 -3.58
CA GLU A 295 0.81 7.03 -4.36
C GLU A 295 1.75 7.56 -5.45
N ILE A 296 1.41 8.68 -6.07
CA ILE A 296 2.28 9.35 -7.04
C ILE A 296 3.57 9.85 -6.35
N GLY A 297 3.49 10.29 -5.11
CA GLY A 297 4.67 10.62 -4.31
C GLY A 297 5.62 9.43 -4.12
N HIS A 298 5.08 8.24 -3.88
CA HIS A 298 5.89 7.02 -3.88
C HIS A 298 6.50 6.73 -5.25
N LEU A 299 5.71 6.83 -6.33
CA LEU A 299 6.15 6.48 -7.67
C LEU A 299 7.25 7.40 -8.19
N LEU A 300 7.06 8.71 -8.09
CA LEU A 300 7.93 9.70 -8.72
C LEU A 300 9.15 10.04 -7.86
N PHE A 301 8.95 10.11 -6.55
CA PHE A 301 9.96 10.61 -5.62
C PHE A 301 10.51 9.55 -4.67
N GLN A 302 10.00 8.32 -4.75
CA GLN A 302 10.39 7.23 -3.85
C GLN A 302 10.28 7.62 -2.35
N LEU A 303 9.24 8.39 -2.03
CA LEU A 303 9.00 8.85 -0.67
C LEU A 303 8.39 7.71 0.16
N GLY A 304 8.74 7.66 1.44
CA GLY A 304 8.12 6.75 2.41
C GLY A 304 6.99 7.41 3.18
N HIS A 305 6.51 6.73 4.24
CA HIS A 305 5.46 7.22 5.11
C HIS A 305 6.06 7.91 6.34
N PRO A 306 5.90 9.23 6.51
CA PRO A 306 6.31 9.93 7.72
C PRO A 306 5.24 9.77 8.81
N PHE A 307 5.07 8.55 9.32
CA PHE A 307 4.08 8.28 10.37
C PHE A 307 4.20 9.27 11.52
N GLY A 308 3.08 9.90 11.85
CA GLY A 308 2.98 10.93 12.86
C GLY A 308 3.01 12.37 12.35
N GLN A 309 3.42 12.63 11.12
CA GLN A 309 3.31 13.96 10.50
C GLN A 309 1.99 14.07 9.74
N LYS A 310 0.91 14.33 10.44
CA LYS A 310 -0.46 14.31 9.93
C LYS A 310 -0.72 15.28 8.77
N THR A 311 0.05 16.35 8.69
CA THR A 311 -0.07 17.40 7.67
C THR A 311 0.62 17.06 6.35
N CYS A 312 1.39 15.98 6.31
CA CYS A 312 2.07 15.54 5.10
C CYS A 312 1.18 14.66 4.21
N VAL A 313 1.11 14.95 2.92
CA VAL A 313 0.38 14.13 1.94
C VAL A 313 0.89 12.67 1.94
N MET A 314 2.17 12.45 2.26
CA MET A 314 2.75 11.11 2.36
C MET A 314 2.41 10.37 3.66
N ASN A 315 1.79 11.03 4.64
CA ASN A 315 1.29 10.34 5.83
C ASN A 315 -0.01 9.60 5.46
N PRO A 316 -0.09 8.27 5.68
CA PRO A 316 -1.30 7.54 5.32
C PRO A 316 -2.49 7.99 6.16
N ALA A 317 -3.66 8.05 5.56
CA ALA A 317 -4.90 8.35 6.27
C ALA A 317 -5.12 7.34 7.40
N SER A 318 -5.50 7.83 8.56
CA SER A 318 -5.87 7.00 9.72
C SER A 318 -7.16 6.25 9.41
N MET A 319 -7.14 4.95 9.48
CA MET A 319 -8.24 4.11 9.01
C MET A 319 -8.63 4.47 7.56
N LEU A 320 -9.91 4.76 7.30
CA LEU A 320 -10.40 5.27 6.02
C LEU A 320 -10.93 6.71 6.15
N ARG A 321 -10.40 7.51 7.08
CA ARG A 321 -10.82 8.89 7.34
C ARG A 321 -10.20 9.86 6.34
N PHE A 322 -10.54 9.70 5.07
CA PHE A 322 -9.92 10.46 3.99
C PHE A 322 -10.24 11.96 4.04
N ARG A 323 -11.45 12.35 4.46
CA ARG A 323 -11.82 13.77 4.59
C ARG A 323 -11.03 14.44 5.74
N GLU A 324 -10.89 13.76 6.87
CA GLU A 324 -10.06 14.25 7.96
C GLU A 324 -8.61 14.44 7.50
N TRP A 325 -8.05 13.44 6.81
CA TRP A 325 -6.72 13.48 6.24
C TRP A 325 -6.57 14.63 5.22
N PHE A 326 -7.51 14.77 4.29
CA PHE A 326 -7.49 15.81 3.26
C PHE A 326 -7.52 17.23 3.85
N ASN A 327 -8.30 17.44 4.90
CA ASN A 327 -8.38 18.72 5.59
C ASN A 327 -7.12 19.06 6.42
N GLN A 328 -6.31 18.06 6.75
CA GLN A 328 -5.08 18.23 7.54
C GLN A 328 -3.85 18.45 6.66
N ILE A 329 -3.83 17.94 5.42
CA ILE A 329 -2.65 18.06 4.59
C ILE A 329 -2.30 19.51 4.27
N ASN A 330 -1.01 19.81 4.36
CA ASN A 330 -0.45 21.11 4.07
C ASN A 330 0.77 20.95 3.16
N SER A 331 0.74 21.61 2.03
CA SER A 331 1.77 21.50 0.98
C SER A 331 3.19 21.83 1.42
N THR A 332 3.38 22.47 2.59
CA THR A 332 4.71 22.81 3.10
C THR A 332 5.36 21.70 3.92
N ASP A 333 4.61 20.72 4.39
CA ASP A 333 5.05 19.82 5.45
C ASP A 333 5.61 18.47 4.99
N CYS A 334 5.45 18.11 3.71
CA CYS A 334 6.08 16.91 3.15
C CYS A 334 7.58 17.07 2.89
N GLN A 335 8.14 18.21 3.24
CA GLN A 335 9.51 18.53 2.89
C GLN A 335 10.43 18.35 4.07
N ILE A 336 11.29 17.36 3.94
CA ILE A 336 12.49 17.27 4.73
C ILE A 336 13.54 18.10 3.98
N GLY A 337 13.59 19.39 4.26
CA GLY A 337 14.46 20.32 3.56
C GLY A 337 13.69 21.47 2.92
N SER A 338 14.38 22.32 2.18
CA SER A 338 13.77 23.47 1.51
C SER A 338 13.06 23.07 0.22
N ARG A 339 11.89 23.62 -0.04
CA ARG A 339 11.37 23.70 -1.40
C ARG A 339 12.38 24.46 -2.27
N PRO A 340 12.53 24.07 -3.49
CA PRO A 340 11.84 23.10 -4.34
C PRO A 340 12.58 21.77 -4.52
N GLU A 341 13.48 21.43 -3.61
CA GLU A 341 14.45 20.34 -3.77
C GLU A 341 14.01 19.06 -3.08
N MET A 342 12.84 18.52 -3.47
CA MET A 342 12.48 17.20 -3.04
C MET A 342 13.31 16.18 -3.83
N THR A 343 14.29 15.58 -3.15
CA THR A 343 15.08 14.49 -3.73
C THR A 343 14.38 13.15 -3.50
N PRO A 344 14.48 12.22 -4.45
CA PRO A 344 13.96 10.86 -4.23
C PRO A 344 14.50 10.25 -2.94
N GLY A 345 13.59 9.66 -2.14
CA GLY A 345 13.93 9.05 -0.87
C GLY A 345 14.12 10.03 0.31
N ALA A 346 13.82 11.32 0.15
CA ALA A 346 13.94 12.30 1.23
C ALA A 346 13.08 11.98 2.46
N ILE A 347 11.93 11.34 2.27
CA ILE A 347 11.09 10.81 3.35
C ILE A 347 11.42 9.33 3.48
N PRO A 348 12.03 8.89 4.60
CA PRO A 348 12.33 7.48 4.78
C PRO A 348 11.05 6.65 4.82
N PRO A 349 11.07 5.45 4.22
CA PRO A 349 9.96 4.52 4.33
C PRO A 349 9.88 4.07 5.77
N ILE A 350 8.87 4.41 6.53
CA ILE A 350 8.54 3.85 7.84
C ILE A 350 9.09 4.60 9.05
N PHE A 351 8.32 4.35 10.13
CA PHE A 351 8.48 4.81 11.50
C PHE A 351 9.85 5.42 11.78
N ASN A 352 9.98 6.67 11.42
CA ASN A 352 11.08 7.45 11.90
C ASN A 352 10.65 8.00 13.27
N SER A 353 11.36 7.62 14.32
CA SER A 353 11.09 8.11 15.68
C SER A 353 11.09 9.65 15.79
N LYS A 354 11.77 10.33 14.86
CA LYS A 354 11.71 11.78 14.73
C LYS A 354 10.30 12.28 14.38
N TRP A 355 9.64 11.63 13.43
CA TRP A 355 8.30 12.01 12.99
C TRP A 355 7.23 11.75 14.04
N VAL A 356 7.30 10.60 14.71
CA VAL A 356 6.39 10.27 15.81
C VAL A 356 6.52 11.27 16.95
N ARG A 357 7.73 11.69 17.30
CA ARG A 357 7.96 12.72 18.33
C ARG A 357 7.41 14.08 17.91
N MET A 358 7.66 14.54 16.68
CA MET A 358 7.12 15.80 16.19
C MET A 358 5.59 15.86 16.26
N ALA A 359 4.90 14.75 15.99
CA ALA A 359 3.45 14.67 16.11
C ALA A 359 2.95 14.70 17.56
N GLN A 360 3.76 14.25 18.52
CA GLN A 360 3.47 14.31 19.96
C GLN A 360 3.70 15.72 20.52
N GLU A 361 4.70 16.42 20.01
CA GLU A 361 5.04 17.80 20.40
C GLU A 361 4.09 18.85 19.80
N ALA A 362 3.38 18.51 18.71
CA ALA A 362 2.40 19.39 18.06
C ALA A 362 0.98 19.30 18.67
N LYS A 363 0.78 18.51 19.72
CA LYS A 363 -0.46 18.44 20.53
C LYS A 363 -0.37 19.33 21.76
#